data_b51bb740538a247c9b5590373a193ff6
#
_entry.id   b51bb740538a247c9b5590373a193ff6
#
_cell.length_a   1.000
_cell.length_b   1.000
_cell.length_c   1.000
_cell.angle_alpha   90.00
_cell.angle_beta   90.00
_cell.angle_gamma   90.00
#
_symmetry.space_group_name_H-M   'P 1'
#
loop_
_entity.id
_entity.type
_entity.pdbx_description
1 polymer ?
#
loop_
_entity_poly.entity_id
_entity_poly.type
_entity_poly.pdbx_seq_one_letter_code
_entity_poly.pdbx_strand_id
1 'polypeptide(L)'
;MEEKRYSMMTPYELQQEVAFLREKARKAEQMGMVNEFAVLERKAMMTKAYLLDPNDYKAGEIYAIIGDPGAYFKVDYLNGVFAWGFRLSGKGNEEALPISMLEEIEKAEEEE
;
A
#
# COMPACT_ATOMS: atom_id res chain seq x y z
N MET A 1 -16.92 -17.35 -13.13
CA MET A 1 -15.59 -16.95 -13.60
C MET A 1 -14.68 -16.70 -12.42
N GLU A 2 -13.61 -17.45 -12.33
CA GLU A 2 -12.71 -17.32 -11.20
C GLU A 2 -11.78 -16.11 -11.40
N GLU A 3 -11.71 -15.28 -10.36
CA GLU A 3 -10.77 -14.17 -10.36
C GLU A 3 -9.37 -14.70 -10.06
N LYS A 4 -8.39 -14.25 -10.81
CA LYS A 4 -7.01 -14.59 -10.53
C LYS A 4 -6.58 -13.95 -9.23
N ARG A 5 -5.80 -14.67 -8.44
CA ARG A 5 -5.16 -14.09 -7.26
C ARG A 5 -4.08 -13.12 -7.74
N TYR A 6 -3.91 -12.04 -7.00
CA TYR A 6 -2.89 -11.05 -7.37
C TYR A 6 -1.51 -11.67 -7.52
N SER A 7 -1.18 -12.64 -6.66
CA SER A 7 0.12 -13.32 -6.72
C SER A 7 0.32 -14.13 -8.02
N MET A 8 -0.75 -14.41 -8.74
CA MET A 8 -0.71 -15.19 -9.99
C MET A 8 -0.86 -14.31 -11.23
N MET A 9 -1.03 -13.02 -11.05
CA MET A 9 -1.17 -12.10 -12.17
C MET A 9 0.19 -11.70 -12.73
N THR A 10 0.24 -11.49 -14.03
CA THR A 10 1.44 -10.92 -14.67
C THR A 10 1.54 -9.43 -14.30
N PRO A 11 2.72 -8.82 -14.46
CA PRO A 11 2.86 -7.38 -14.23
C PRO A 11 1.88 -6.56 -15.05
N TYR A 12 1.62 -6.97 -16.29
CA TYR A 12 0.64 -6.29 -17.13
C TYR A 12 -0.76 -6.36 -16.52
N GLU A 13 -1.18 -7.56 -16.11
CA GLU A 13 -2.49 -7.74 -15.48
C GLU A 13 -2.62 -6.93 -14.19
N LEU A 14 -1.56 -6.89 -13.39
CA LEU A 14 -1.55 -6.10 -12.15
C LEU A 14 -1.69 -4.61 -12.44
N GLN A 15 -0.99 -4.10 -13.43
CA GLN A 15 -1.07 -2.70 -13.81
C GLN A 15 -2.48 -2.33 -14.29
N GLN A 16 -3.10 -3.22 -15.06
CA GLN A 16 -4.47 -3.02 -15.52
C GLN A 16 -5.45 -3.00 -14.35
N GLU A 17 -5.26 -3.90 -13.40
CA GLU A 17 -6.12 -3.97 -12.21
C GLU A 17 -5.99 -2.72 -11.36
N VAL A 18 -4.76 -2.23 -11.14
CA VAL A 18 -4.54 -0.99 -10.39
C VAL A 18 -5.25 0.18 -11.07
N ALA A 19 -5.10 0.30 -12.40
CA ALA A 19 -5.74 1.37 -13.15
C ALA A 19 -7.28 1.31 -13.04
N PHE A 20 -7.82 0.10 -13.14
CA PHE A 20 -9.25 -0.13 -13.03
C PHE A 20 -9.78 0.26 -11.63
N LEU A 21 -9.09 -0.18 -10.60
CA LEU A 21 -9.49 0.13 -9.22
C LEU A 21 -9.39 1.61 -8.92
N ARG A 22 -8.36 2.28 -9.42
CA ARG A 22 -8.20 3.73 -9.22
C ARG A 22 -9.29 4.53 -9.94
N GLU A 23 -9.68 4.08 -11.13
CA GLU A 23 -10.77 4.74 -11.86
C GLU A 23 -12.10 4.59 -11.12
N LYS A 24 -12.36 3.38 -10.60
CA LYS A 24 -13.56 3.17 -9.79
C LYS A 24 -13.53 3.99 -8.51
N ALA A 25 -12.36 4.08 -7.87
CA ALA A 25 -12.19 4.89 -6.66
C ALA A 25 -12.49 6.37 -6.94
N ARG A 26 -11.97 6.87 -8.06
CA ARG A 26 -12.19 8.26 -8.45
C ARG A 26 -13.68 8.54 -8.63
N LYS A 27 -14.41 7.61 -9.26
CA LYS A 27 -15.85 7.76 -9.45
C LYS A 27 -16.59 7.73 -8.11
N ALA A 28 -16.20 6.82 -7.22
CA ALA A 28 -16.81 6.74 -5.90
C ALA A 28 -16.59 8.03 -5.11
N GLU A 29 -15.40 8.61 -5.21
CA GLU A 29 -15.08 9.88 -4.55
C GLU A 29 -15.96 10.99 -5.09
N GLN A 30 -16.11 11.07 -6.41
CA GLN A 30 -16.95 12.09 -7.04
C GLN A 30 -18.42 11.97 -6.62
N MET A 31 -18.87 10.76 -6.35
CA MET A 31 -20.25 10.51 -5.93
C MET A 31 -20.44 10.60 -4.42
N GLY A 32 -19.39 10.92 -3.68
CA GLY A 32 -19.46 11.04 -2.23
C GLY A 32 -19.55 9.73 -1.50
N MET A 33 -19.19 8.62 -2.14
CA MET A 33 -19.24 7.28 -1.56
C MET A 33 -17.95 6.99 -0.79
N VAL A 34 -17.84 7.58 0.39
CA VAL A 34 -16.60 7.58 1.17
C VAL A 34 -16.09 6.17 1.51
N ASN A 35 -17.00 5.30 1.96
CA ASN A 35 -16.60 3.95 2.34
C ASN A 35 -16.14 3.13 1.15
N GLU A 36 -16.85 3.24 0.03
CA GLU A 36 -16.48 2.54 -1.20
C GLU A 36 -15.16 3.03 -1.74
N PHE A 37 -14.95 4.35 -1.70
CA PHE A 37 -13.67 4.95 -2.10
C PHE A 37 -12.52 4.36 -1.28
N ALA A 38 -12.67 4.29 0.04
CA ALA A 38 -11.63 3.77 0.92
C ALA A 38 -11.30 2.31 0.63
N VAL A 39 -12.32 1.50 0.38
CA VAL A 39 -12.13 0.07 0.06
C VAL A 39 -11.37 -0.08 -1.26
N LEU A 40 -11.75 0.70 -2.27
CA LEU A 40 -11.12 0.63 -3.60
C LEU A 40 -9.67 1.11 -3.56
N GLU A 41 -9.40 2.16 -2.79
CA GLU A 41 -8.02 2.64 -2.62
C GLU A 41 -7.15 1.59 -1.94
N ARG A 42 -7.68 0.92 -0.94
CA ARG A 42 -6.95 -0.15 -0.25
C ARG A 42 -6.65 -1.30 -1.20
N LYS A 43 -7.63 -1.70 -2.01
CA LYS A 43 -7.43 -2.76 -2.99
C LYS A 43 -6.38 -2.38 -4.03
N ALA A 44 -6.39 -1.12 -4.47
CA ALA A 44 -5.39 -0.63 -5.42
C ALA A 44 -3.98 -0.69 -4.82
N MET A 45 -3.84 -0.32 -3.55
CA MET A 45 -2.55 -0.39 -2.85
C MET A 45 -2.07 -1.82 -2.70
N MET A 46 -2.97 -2.74 -2.37
CA MET A 46 -2.61 -4.16 -2.26
C MET A 46 -2.18 -4.72 -3.61
N THR A 47 -2.91 -4.39 -4.65
CA THR A 47 -2.57 -4.87 -6.00
C THR A 47 -1.20 -4.33 -6.43
N LYS A 48 -0.96 -3.05 -6.18
CA LYS A 48 0.31 -2.40 -6.52
C LYS A 48 1.48 -3.04 -5.77
N ALA A 49 1.25 -3.52 -4.54
CA ALA A 49 2.32 -4.15 -3.76
C ALA A 49 2.93 -5.35 -4.49
N TYR A 50 2.13 -6.08 -5.26
CA TYR A 50 2.62 -7.24 -6.02
C TYR A 50 3.48 -6.85 -7.23
N LEU A 51 3.52 -5.56 -7.57
CA LEU A 51 4.41 -5.05 -8.62
C LEU A 51 5.78 -4.66 -8.07
N LEU A 52 5.92 -4.61 -6.75
CA LEU A 52 7.14 -4.17 -6.09
C LEU A 52 7.94 -5.36 -5.59
N ASP A 53 9.23 -5.16 -5.39
CA ASP A 53 10.11 -6.19 -4.87
C ASP A 53 10.21 -6.05 -3.34
N PRO A 54 9.75 -7.06 -2.57
CA PRO A 54 9.88 -7.00 -1.12
C PRO A 54 11.33 -6.86 -0.64
N ASN A 55 12.30 -7.28 -1.46
CA ASN A 55 13.72 -7.17 -1.10
C ASN A 55 14.21 -5.72 -1.08
N ASP A 56 13.45 -4.79 -1.63
CA ASP A 56 13.77 -3.37 -1.56
C ASP A 56 13.42 -2.75 -0.21
N TYR A 57 12.75 -3.52 0.65
CA TYR A 57 12.33 -3.08 1.99
C TYR A 57 13.07 -3.90 3.04
N LYS A 58 13.51 -3.24 4.11
CA LYS A 58 14.36 -3.90 5.10
C LYS A 58 13.73 -3.91 6.48
N ALA A 59 13.80 -5.07 7.13
CA ALA A 59 13.42 -5.20 8.53
C ALA A 59 14.32 -4.31 9.39
N GLY A 60 13.72 -3.68 10.39
CA GLY A 60 14.43 -2.79 11.30
C GLY A 60 14.47 -1.34 10.84
N GLU A 61 14.10 -1.06 9.60
CA GLU A 61 14.11 0.31 9.09
C GLU A 61 12.76 1.00 9.26
N ILE A 62 12.82 2.33 9.25
CA ILE A 62 11.64 3.19 9.39
C ILE A 62 11.33 3.81 8.03
N TYR A 63 10.05 3.74 7.65
CA TYR A 63 9.56 4.29 6.39
C TYR A 63 8.45 5.30 6.64
N ALA A 64 8.29 6.24 5.71
CA ALA A 64 7.13 7.12 5.73
C ALA A 64 5.93 6.37 5.15
N ILE A 65 4.74 6.72 5.61
CA ILE A 65 3.50 6.11 5.10
C ILE A 65 2.91 7.04 4.04
N ILE A 66 2.78 6.53 2.83
CA ILE A 66 2.22 7.29 1.70
C ILE A 66 0.76 7.65 2.00
N GLY A 67 0.42 8.92 1.79
CA GLY A 67 -0.93 9.40 2.00
C GLY A 67 -1.24 9.83 3.43
N ASP A 68 -0.27 9.73 4.33
CA ASP A 68 -0.43 10.14 5.72
C ASP A 68 0.83 10.91 6.16
N PRO A 69 0.93 12.19 5.75
CA PRO A 69 2.12 12.99 6.07
C PRO A 69 2.38 13.05 7.57
N GLY A 70 3.63 12.85 7.95
CA GLY A 70 4.04 12.84 9.35
C GLY A 70 3.89 11.50 10.04
N ALA A 71 3.33 10.50 9.37
CA ALA A 71 3.22 9.16 9.93
C ALA A 71 4.39 8.30 9.46
N TYR A 72 4.96 7.55 10.38
CA TYR A 72 6.11 6.68 10.11
C TYR A 72 5.84 5.28 10.64
N PHE A 73 6.45 4.30 10.00
CA PHE A 73 6.23 2.90 10.30
C PHE A 73 7.58 2.18 10.42
N LYS A 74 7.79 1.49 11.53
CA LYS A 74 8.98 0.69 11.72
C LYS A 74 8.67 -0.74 11.36
N VAL A 75 9.40 -1.29 10.40
CA VAL A 75 9.21 -2.66 9.93
C VAL A 75 9.94 -3.63 10.86
N ASP A 76 9.21 -4.60 11.41
CA ASP A 76 9.83 -5.68 12.19
C ASP A 76 10.24 -6.83 11.27
N TYR A 77 9.36 -7.20 10.36
CA TYR A 77 9.66 -8.26 9.40
C TYR A 77 8.76 -8.12 8.17
N LEU A 78 9.15 -8.80 7.12
CA LEU A 78 8.40 -8.85 5.87
C LEU A 78 7.85 -10.25 5.66
N ASN A 79 6.61 -10.33 5.20
CA ASN A 79 5.98 -11.59 4.84
C ASN A 79 5.29 -11.38 3.48
N GLY A 80 5.93 -11.88 2.42
CA GLY A 80 5.45 -11.62 1.07
C GLY A 80 5.50 -10.13 0.79
N VAL A 81 4.37 -9.57 0.34
CA VAL A 81 4.28 -8.13 0.01
C VAL A 81 3.77 -7.29 1.18
N PHE A 82 3.71 -7.86 2.38
CA PHE A 82 3.27 -7.15 3.58
C PHE A 82 4.44 -6.90 4.52
N ALA A 83 4.51 -5.68 5.03
CA ALA A 83 5.46 -5.31 6.07
C ALA A 83 4.71 -5.28 7.40
N TRP A 84 5.22 -6.04 8.35
CA TRP A 84 4.67 -6.12 9.70
C TRP A 84 5.49 -5.27 10.64
N GLY A 85 4.83 -4.48 11.46
CA GLY A 85 5.52 -3.63 12.40
C GLY A 85 4.59 -2.69 13.13
N PHE A 86 5.10 -1.51 13.47
CA PHE A 86 4.38 -0.56 14.32
C PHE A 86 4.49 0.86 13.78
N ARG A 87 3.41 1.63 13.94
CA ARG A 87 3.46 3.07 13.70
C ARG A 87 4.18 3.72 14.87
N LEU A 88 5.09 4.65 14.59
CA LEU A 88 5.92 5.27 15.64
C LEU A 88 5.12 6.06 16.66
N SER A 89 4.04 6.69 16.22
CA SER A 89 3.17 7.48 17.11
C SER A 89 1.89 6.74 17.47
N GLY A 90 1.83 5.44 17.19
CA GLY A 90 0.66 4.62 17.42
C GLY A 90 0.56 4.10 18.84
N LYS A 91 -0.46 3.30 19.08
CA LYS A 91 -0.73 2.72 20.39
C LYS A 91 0.06 1.43 20.67
N GLY A 92 1.05 1.13 19.85
CA GLY A 92 1.88 -0.03 20.03
C GLY A 92 1.30 -1.33 19.48
N ASN A 93 0.22 -1.24 18.71
CA ASN A 93 -0.39 -2.41 18.09
C ASN A 93 0.35 -2.76 16.81
N GLU A 94 0.68 -4.04 16.66
CA GLU A 94 1.28 -4.53 15.43
C GLU A 94 0.25 -4.47 14.30
N GLU A 95 0.70 -4.05 13.13
CA GLU A 95 -0.16 -4.06 11.94
C GLU A 95 0.64 -4.47 10.73
N ALA A 96 -0.05 -4.90 9.68
CA ALA A 96 0.55 -5.25 8.40
C ALA A 96 0.14 -4.22 7.37
N LEU A 97 1.12 -3.65 6.67
CA LEU A 97 0.86 -2.71 5.58
C LEU A 97 1.41 -3.28 4.28
N PRO A 98 0.69 -3.12 3.17
CA PRO A 98 1.27 -3.44 1.87
C PRO A 98 2.51 -2.59 1.66
N ILE A 99 3.56 -3.18 1.10
CA ILE A 99 4.81 -2.44 0.89
C ILE A 99 4.63 -1.23 -0.01
N SER A 100 3.59 -1.23 -0.84
CA SER A 100 3.25 -0.09 -1.69
C SER A 100 2.86 1.17 -0.91
N MET A 101 2.54 1.03 0.38
CA MET A 101 2.22 2.17 1.24
C MET A 101 3.44 2.79 1.91
N LEU A 102 4.60 2.18 1.72
CA LEU A 102 5.84 2.63 2.38
C LEU A 102 6.76 3.29 1.38
N GLU A 103 7.40 4.38 1.81
CA GLU A 103 8.44 5.02 1.00
C GLU A 103 9.58 5.49 1.89
N GLU A 104 10.74 5.64 1.29
CA GLU A 104 11.90 6.13 2.02
C GLU A 104 11.63 7.53 2.54
N ILE A 105 12.09 7.81 3.76
CA ILE A 105 11.85 9.10 4.42
C ILE A 105 12.42 10.25 3.59
N GLU A 106 13.59 10.09 3.03
CA GLU A 106 14.22 11.12 2.18
C GLU A 106 13.33 11.49 1.00
N LYS A 107 12.69 10.48 0.39
CA LYS A 107 11.82 10.69 -0.74
C LYS A 107 10.53 11.41 -0.34
N ALA A 108 9.97 11.04 0.82
CA ALA A 108 8.78 11.70 1.34
C ALA A 108 9.04 13.17 1.64
N GLU A 109 10.21 13.49 2.18
CA GLU A 109 10.59 14.86 2.48
C GLU A 109 10.78 15.71 1.22
N GLU A 110 11.28 15.10 0.14
CA GLU A 110 11.45 15.79 -1.13
C GLU A 110 10.13 16.18 -1.78
N GLU A 111 9.06 15.44 -1.50
CA GLU A 111 7.75 15.68 -2.08
C GLU A 111 6.97 16.79 -1.36
N GLU A 112 7.45 17.23 -0.23
CA GLU A 112 6.85 18.36 0.49
C GLU A 112 7.29 19.71 -0.13
#